data_8e30e1b3c47980376685a8cd29625658
#
_entry.id   8e30e1b3c47980376685a8cd29625658
#
_cell.length_a   1.000
_cell.length_b   1.000
_cell.length_c   1.000
_cell.angle_alpha   90.00
_cell.angle_beta   90.00
_cell.angle_gamma   90.00
#
_symmetry.space_group_name_H-M   'P 1'
#
loop_
_entity.id
_entity.type
_entity.pdbx_description
1 polymer ?
#
loop_
_entity_poly.entity_id
_entity_poly.type
_entity_poly.pdbx_seq_one_letter_code
_entity_poly.pdbx_strand_id
1 'polypeptide(L)'
;MEQTLDLNDLCIQHPAATFFVRVQGDSMIEAGIYPNDVLVVDRALDAGHGDIVIASVNGEFTVKELALRPRLRLLAHNAAYVPIEVVDETELELFGVVTNVVRTLQRKSPQGSA
;
A
#
# COMPACT_ATOMS: atom_id res chain seq x y z
N MET A 1 -17.79 15.04 20.59
CA MET A 1 -17.26 13.66 20.63
C MET A 1 -17.53 12.98 19.30
N GLU A 2 -16.53 12.42 18.75
CA GLU A 2 -16.63 11.71 17.48
C GLU A 2 -17.36 10.38 17.67
N GLN A 3 -17.75 9.79 16.57
CA GLN A 3 -18.36 8.47 16.56
C GLN A 3 -17.37 7.40 17.00
N THR A 4 -17.89 6.37 17.64
CA THR A 4 -17.16 5.12 17.80
C THR A 4 -17.27 4.33 16.51
N LEU A 5 -16.15 3.90 15.94
CA LEU A 5 -16.11 3.18 14.68
C LEU A 5 -15.61 1.76 14.90
N ASP A 6 -16.20 0.82 14.17
CA ASP A 6 -15.64 -0.52 14.03
C ASP A 6 -14.62 -0.51 12.91
N LEU A 7 -13.37 -0.84 13.23
CA LEU A 7 -12.27 -0.82 12.27
C LEU A 7 -12.51 -1.80 11.11
N ASN A 8 -13.13 -2.94 11.39
CA ASN A 8 -13.47 -3.90 10.34
C ASN A 8 -14.46 -3.31 9.33
N ASP A 9 -15.49 -2.62 9.82
CA ASP A 9 -16.46 -1.98 8.94
C ASP A 9 -15.83 -0.85 8.13
N LEU A 10 -14.91 -0.12 8.73
CA LEU A 10 -14.24 1.00 8.08
C LEU A 10 -13.28 0.54 6.99
N CYS A 11 -12.52 -0.51 7.24
CA CYS A 11 -11.35 -0.87 6.42
C CYS A 11 -11.56 -2.11 5.55
N ILE A 12 -12.50 -2.98 5.90
CA ILE A 12 -12.64 -4.29 5.26
C ILE A 12 -14.03 -4.40 4.61
N GLN A 13 -14.07 -4.25 3.28
CA GLN A 13 -15.31 -4.36 2.50
C GLN A 13 -15.51 -5.78 1.95
N HIS A 14 -14.41 -6.51 1.73
CA HIS A 14 -14.43 -7.86 1.18
C HIS A 14 -13.57 -8.79 2.06
N PRO A 15 -14.13 -9.30 3.18
CA PRO A 15 -13.32 -10.02 4.15
C PRO A 15 -12.55 -11.21 3.58
N ALA A 16 -13.19 -11.97 2.66
CA ALA A 16 -12.56 -13.14 2.07
C ALA A 16 -11.45 -12.80 1.08
N ALA A 17 -11.37 -11.54 0.63
CA ALA A 17 -10.39 -11.07 -0.34
C ALA A 17 -9.45 -10.03 0.24
N THR A 18 -9.46 -9.83 1.55
CA THR A 18 -8.63 -8.84 2.23
C THR A 18 -7.44 -9.52 2.91
N PHE A 19 -6.27 -8.95 2.74
CA PHE A 19 -5.08 -9.37 3.46
C PHE A 19 -4.28 -8.15 3.92
N PHE A 20 -3.28 -8.40 4.77
CA PHE A 20 -2.48 -7.35 5.39
C PHE A 20 -1.03 -7.53 5.02
N VAL A 21 -0.36 -6.44 4.71
CA VAL A 21 1.05 -6.44 4.32
C VAL A 21 1.79 -5.41 5.16
N ARG A 22 2.93 -5.81 5.72
CA ARG A 22 3.81 -4.88 6.42
C ARG A 22 4.77 -4.27 5.41
N VAL A 23 4.88 -2.95 5.46
CA VAL A 23 5.73 -2.18 4.55
C VAL A 23 7.19 -2.34 4.93
N GLN A 24 8.01 -2.62 3.93
CA GLN A 24 9.47 -2.52 4.02
C GLN A 24 9.92 -1.46 3.03
N GLY A 25 10.95 -0.70 3.43
CA GLY A 25 11.45 0.37 2.57
C GLY A 25 10.64 1.65 2.67
N ASP A 26 11.04 2.65 1.90
CA ASP A 26 10.57 4.02 2.02
C ASP A 26 10.09 4.64 0.71
N SER A 27 9.81 3.82 -0.32
CA SER A 27 9.48 4.33 -1.64
C SER A 27 8.16 5.09 -1.71
N MET A 28 7.31 5.00 -0.67
CA MET A 28 5.98 5.59 -0.65
C MET A 28 5.78 6.60 0.48
N ILE A 29 6.86 7.13 1.06
CA ILE A 29 6.75 8.01 2.23
C ILE A 29 6.00 9.32 1.92
N GLU A 30 6.09 9.83 0.70
CA GLU A 30 5.39 11.06 0.32
C GLU A 30 3.89 10.82 0.09
N ALA A 31 3.46 9.57 0.03
CA ALA A 31 2.05 9.19 0.05
C ALA A 31 1.55 8.88 1.46
N GLY A 32 2.39 9.07 2.48
CA GLY A 32 2.02 8.79 3.86
C GLY A 32 2.15 7.33 4.26
N ILE A 33 2.87 6.53 3.49
CA ILE A 33 3.13 5.12 3.79
C ILE A 33 4.59 4.99 4.20
N TYR A 34 4.81 4.57 5.44
CA TYR A 34 6.15 4.51 6.04
C TYR A 34 6.56 3.08 6.33
N PRO A 35 7.88 2.83 6.46
CA PRO A 35 8.35 1.51 6.90
C PRO A 35 7.65 1.06 8.18
N ASN A 36 7.30 -0.21 8.25
CA ASN A 36 6.57 -0.87 9.35
C ASN A 36 5.08 -0.57 9.41
N ASP A 37 4.55 0.28 8.55
CA ASP A 37 3.10 0.41 8.42
C ASP A 37 2.49 -0.91 7.97
N VAL A 38 1.22 -1.13 8.35
CA VAL A 38 0.43 -2.27 7.86
C VAL A 38 -0.56 -1.74 6.83
N LEU A 39 -0.53 -2.35 5.66
CA LEU A 39 -1.46 -2.01 4.58
C LEU A 39 -2.63 -2.98 4.60
N VAL A 40 -3.83 -2.45 4.45
CA VAL A 40 -5.03 -3.24 4.18
C VAL A 40 -5.15 -3.35 2.67
N VAL A 41 -5.16 -4.57 2.15
CA VAL A 41 -5.12 -4.83 0.71
C VAL A 41 -6.36 -5.62 0.31
N ASP A 42 -7.11 -5.11 -0.65
CA ASP A 42 -8.34 -5.73 -1.14
C ASP A 42 -8.08 -6.30 -2.53
N ARG A 43 -8.18 -7.62 -2.66
CA ARG A 43 -7.98 -8.34 -3.92
C ARG A 43 -9.22 -8.36 -4.80
N ALA A 44 -10.38 -8.00 -4.26
CA ALA A 44 -11.63 -7.99 -5.02
C ALA A 44 -11.79 -6.75 -5.87
N LEU A 45 -11.00 -5.70 -5.61
CA LEU A 45 -11.07 -4.46 -6.39
C LEU A 45 -10.23 -4.58 -7.66
N ASP A 46 -10.79 -4.08 -8.75
CA ASP A 46 -10.04 -3.90 -9.99
C ASP A 46 -9.18 -2.64 -9.87
N ALA A 47 -7.89 -2.80 -9.99
CA ALA A 47 -6.96 -1.69 -9.86
C ALA A 47 -7.10 -0.72 -11.04
N GLY A 48 -7.25 0.55 -10.74
CA GLY A 48 -7.34 1.63 -11.72
C GLY A 48 -6.15 2.57 -11.68
N HIS A 49 -6.13 3.48 -12.63
CA HIS A 49 -5.11 4.53 -12.68
C HIS A 49 -5.15 5.36 -11.40
N GLY A 50 -4.02 5.53 -10.75
CA GLY A 50 -3.90 6.28 -9.51
C GLY A 50 -4.04 5.44 -8.24
N ASP A 51 -4.49 4.20 -8.34
CA ASP A 51 -4.58 3.33 -7.17
C ASP A 51 -3.19 2.94 -6.67
N ILE A 52 -3.07 2.83 -5.36
CA ILE A 52 -1.88 2.23 -4.75
C ILE A 52 -2.11 0.73 -4.69
N VAL A 53 -1.15 -0.02 -5.19
CA VAL A 53 -1.28 -1.46 -5.38
C VAL A 53 -0.10 -2.21 -4.77
N ILE A 54 -0.37 -3.48 -4.43
CA ILE A 54 0.68 -4.47 -4.22
C ILE A 54 0.88 -5.15 -5.56
N ALA A 55 2.11 -5.12 -6.05
CA ALA A 55 2.45 -5.67 -7.35
C ALA A 55 3.72 -6.49 -7.28
N SER A 56 3.90 -7.38 -8.23
CA SER A 56 5.15 -8.06 -8.48
C SER A 56 5.62 -7.67 -9.89
N VAL A 57 6.87 -7.26 -9.98
CA VAL A 57 7.53 -6.98 -11.26
C VAL A 57 8.74 -7.90 -11.35
N ASN A 58 8.76 -8.76 -12.35
CA ASN A 58 9.82 -9.76 -12.53
C ASN A 58 10.06 -10.58 -11.25
N GLY A 59 8.99 -10.89 -10.52
CA GLY A 59 9.05 -11.68 -9.30
C GLY A 59 9.38 -10.89 -8.03
N GLU A 60 9.60 -9.60 -8.12
CA GLU A 60 9.87 -8.77 -6.95
C GLU A 60 8.62 -8.01 -6.54
N PHE A 61 8.23 -8.16 -5.27
CA PHE A 61 7.06 -7.50 -4.71
C PHE A 61 7.36 -6.04 -4.36
N THR A 62 6.38 -5.18 -4.60
CA THR A 62 6.49 -3.76 -4.31
C THR A 62 5.13 -3.14 -4.05
N VAL A 63 5.14 -1.99 -3.36
CA VAL A 63 3.98 -1.12 -3.17
C VAL A 63 4.23 0.13 -3.99
N LYS A 64 3.36 0.44 -4.94
CA LYS A 64 3.52 1.59 -5.82
C LYS A 64 2.16 2.10 -6.25
N GLU A 65 2.15 3.31 -6.80
CA GLU A 65 0.96 3.82 -7.48
C GLU A 65 0.93 3.30 -8.91
N LEU A 66 -0.22 2.75 -9.31
CA LEU A 66 -0.42 2.26 -10.67
C LEU A 66 -0.72 3.43 -11.60
N ALA A 67 0.04 3.56 -12.67
CA ALA A 67 -0.24 4.52 -13.73
C ALA A 67 -0.53 3.74 -15.02
N LEU A 68 -1.71 3.92 -15.57
CA LEU A 68 -2.13 3.30 -16.82
C LEU A 68 -1.96 4.25 -18.02
N ARG A 69 -1.95 5.54 -17.75
CA ARG A 69 -1.84 6.58 -18.76
C ARG A 69 -0.68 7.51 -18.44
N PRO A 70 0.06 7.97 -19.44
CA PRO A 70 -0.04 7.65 -20.89
C PRO A 70 0.45 6.26 -21.22
N ARG A 71 1.09 5.56 -20.31
CA ARG A 71 1.56 4.17 -20.46
C ARG A 71 1.63 3.49 -19.11
N LEU A 72 1.80 2.19 -19.10
CA LEU A 72 1.84 1.38 -17.89
C LEU A 72 3.14 1.62 -17.13
N ARG A 73 3.00 2.11 -15.90
CA ARG A 73 4.13 2.36 -15.00
C ARG A 73 3.71 2.11 -13.57
N LEU A 74 4.71 1.89 -12.72
CA LEU A 74 4.53 1.91 -11.27
C LEU A 74 5.31 3.09 -10.73
N LEU A 75 4.63 3.97 -10.01
CA LEU A 75 5.17 5.22 -9.52
C LEU A 75 5.45 5.14 -8.03
N ALA A 76 6.67 5.51 -7.64
CA ALA A 76 6.99 5.74 -6.23
C ALA A 76 6.51 7.12 -5.80
N HIS A 77 6.26 7.27 -4.50
CA HIS A 77 6.04 8.56 -3.88
C HIS A 77 7.24 8.91 -3.00
N ASN A 78 8.36 9.04 -3.67
CA ASN A 78 9.62 9.44 -3.07
C ASN A 78 10.56 9.84 -4.21
N ALA A 79 11.08 11.07 -4.16
CA ALA A 79 11.89 11.62 -5.24
C ALA A 79 13.20 10.85 -5.48
N ALA A 80 13.64 10.05 -4.51
CA ALA A 80 14.84 9.22 -4.66
C ALA A 80 14.63 8.00 -5.56
N TYR A 81 13.39 7.70 -5.94
CA TYR A 81 13.05 6.54 -6.75
C TYR A 81 12.54 6.97 -8.11
N VAL A 82 12.99 6.29 -9.16
CA VAL A 82 12.47 6.52 -10.51
C VAL A 82 11.25 5.64 -10.78
N PRO A 83 10.35 6.05 -11.68
CA PRO A 83 9.25 5.20 -12.09
C PRO A 83 9.73 3.86 -12.68
N ILE A 84 8.97 2.81 -12.42
CA ILE A 84 9.19 1.51 -13.03
C ILE A 84 8.36 1.46 -14.31
N GLU A 85 9.03 1.45 -15.46
CA GLU A 85 8.37 1.30 -16.75
C GLU A 85 8.07 -0.18 -16.97
N VAL A 86 6.81 -0.50 -17.28
CA VAL A 86 6.40 -1.87 -17.58
C VAL A 86 6.21 -1.98 -19.09
N VAL A 87 7.22 -2.51 -19.76
CA VAL A 87 7.20 -2.66 -21.22
C VAL A 87 6.46 -3.93 -21.62
N ASP A 88 6.67 -5.01 -20.87
CA ASP A 88 6.01 -6.29 -21.09
C ASP A 88 5.03 -6.55 -19.94
N GLU A 89 3.74 -6.52 -20.25
CA GLU A 89 2.69 -6.68 -19.24
C GLU A 89 2.74 -8.06 -18.55
N THR A 90 3.34 -9.06 -19.19
CA THR A 90 3.47 -10.39 -18.57
C THR A 90 4.44 -10.39 -17.39
N GLU A 91 5.27 -9.36 -17.26
CA GLU A 91 6.20 -9.22 -16.15
C GLU A 91 5.56 -8.59 -14.92
N LEU A 92 4.34 -8.07 -15.06
CA LEU A 92 3.60 -7.41 -13.96
C LEU A 92 2.47 -8.31 -13.50
N GLU A 93 2.39 -8.49 -12.18
CA GLU A 93 1.25 -9.14 -11.54
C GLU A 93 0.74 -8.24 -10.43
N LEU A 94 -0.57 -7.97 -10.43
CA LEU A 94 -1.23 -7.17 -9.40
C LEU A 94 -1.88 -8.10 -8.38
N PHE A 95 -1.61 -7.84 -7.09
CA PHE A 95 -2.11 -8.68 -6.00
C PHE A 95 -3.27 -8.04 -5.25
N GLY A 96 -3.47 -6.76 -5.40
CA GLY A 96 -4.59 -6.08 -4.76
C GLY A 96 -4.38 -4.58 -4.68
N VAL A 97 -5.45 -3.90 -4.29
CA VAL A 97 -5.49 -2.46 -4.11
C VAL A 97 -5.32 -2.14 -2.62
N VAL A 98 -4.43 -1.23 -2.31
CA VAL A 98 -4.24 -0.74 -0.94
C VAL A 98 -5.35 0.25 -0.64
N THR A 99 -6.18 -0.06 0.35
CA THR A 99 -7.31 0.78 0.71
C THR A 99 -7.09 1.58 1.99
N ASN A 100 -6.26 1.09 2.88
CA ASN A 100 -6.02 1.73 4.18
C ASN A 100 -4.61 1.46 4.65
N VAL A 101 -4.16 2.34 5.53
CA VAL A 101 -2.89 2.19 6.24
C VAL A 101 -3.21 2.16 7.73
N VAL A 102 -2.62 1.20 8.45
CA VAL A 102 -2.73 1.12 9.90
C VAL A 102 -1.33 1.28 10.47
N ARG A 103 -1.19 2.24 11.36
CA ARG A 103 0.09 2.53 12.01
C ARG A 103 -0.06 2.53 13.50
N THR A 104 0.78 1.74 14.15
CA THR A 104 0.90 1.75 15.60
C THR A 104 1.86 2.85 16.00
N LEU A 105 1.39 3.73 16.87
CA LEU A 105 2.25 4.77 17.42
C LEU A 105 3.05 4.20 18.59
N GLN A 106 4.33 4.49 18.63
CA GLN A 106 5.17 4.05 19.73
C GLN A 106 4.83 4.86 20.97
N ARG A 107 4.37 4.17 22.01
CA ARG A 107 4.11 4.79 23.28
C ARG A 107 5.37 4.78 24.13
N LYS A 108 5.52 5.79 24.96
CA LYS A 108 6.52 5.73 26.03
C LYS A 108 6.09 4.71 27.06
N SER A 109 6.99 3.82 27.44
CA SER A 109 6.79 2.97 28.61
C SER A 109 6.73 3.84 29.87
N PRO A 110 5.85 3.52 30.84
CA PRO A 110 5.84 4.25 32.10
C PRO A 110 7.20 4.30 32.80
N GLN A 111 7.99 3.23 32.72
CA GLN A 111 9.34 3.19 33.28
C GLN A 111 10.34 3.80 32.31
N GLY A 112 10.28 3.42 31.06
CA GLY A 112 11.26 3.84 30.07
C GLY A 112 11.14 5.29 29.68
N SER A 113 10.00 5.90 29.92
CA SER A 113 9.78 7.31 29.63
C SER A 113 10.19 8.20 30.80
N ALA A 114 10.49 7.59 31.91
CA ALA A 114 10.89 8.33 33.09
C ALA A 114 12.24 9.02 32.87
#